data_d90cb7ddf67588d1ba65d29b4c41977b
#
_entry.id   d90cb7ddf67588d1ba65d29b4c41977b
#
_cell.length_a   1.000
_cell.length_b   1.000
_cell.length_c   1.000
_cell.angle_alpha   90.00
_cell.angle_beta   90.00
_cell.angle_gamma   90.00
#
_symmetry.space_group_name_H-M   'P 1'
#
loop_
_entity.id
_entity.type
_entity.pdbx_description
1 polymer ?
#
loop_
_entity_poly.entity_id
_entity_poly.type
_entity_poly.pdbx_seq_one_letter_code
_entity_poly.pdbx_strand_id
1 'polypeptide(L)'
;MERASAPLVTGVGQHRYRALALVLLVACGPRVEVSLPPADAPATAVAIAGAAVLIGTGDIASCTSTGDEATAQLVDSVLKADSAAGVENHVFTLGDNVYPRGSARDFERCFTPSWGDPTRRIMKWIRPSPGNHEHDTDWAAPYYRYFGARAGEPGKGYYSYKAGEWHVVVLNSVLAVSPRVPAADRRAQEDWLRRDLAEHPTRCTVAYWHHPRFSSGTHGGVIRMEPIWRILHDAGVDLVFAGHDHHYERFLPQGPNATLDTLRGVTQFLVGTGGGTLRGLRRPYARNSAARVQGHFGVLKVTLGSGEYQHAFLDVTGRVWDRGRGRCH
;
A
#
# COMPACT_ATOMS: atom_id res chain seq x y z
N MET A 1 -0.63 -25.60 -74.17
CA MET A 1 -1.70 -25.30 -75.09
C MET A 1 -2.75 -24.57 -74.24
N GLU A 2 -3.14 -23.34 -74.42
CA GLU A 2 -2.92 -22.35 -75.44
C GLU A 2 -3.20 -20.97 -74.83
N ARG A 3 -2.53 -19.97 -75.31
CA ARG A 3 -2.64 -18.53 -74.96
C ARG A 3 -3.93 -17.92 -75.49
N ALA A 4 -4.46 -16.86 -74.85
CA ALA A 4 -5.05 -15.71 -75.50
C ALA A 4 -5.26 -14.62 -74.46
N SER A 5 -4.58 -13.59 -74.39
CA SER A 5 -4.48 -12.24 -74.97
C SER A 5 -5.67 -11.33 -74.68
N ALA A 6 -5.32 -10.18 -74.13
CA ALA A 6 -6.14 -9.01 -73.72
C ALA A 6 -6.88 -8.36 -74.96
N PRO A 7 -7.77 -7.35 -74.67
CA PRO A 7 -7.29 -6.01 -74.98
C PRO A 7 -7.62 -4.91 -73.94
N LEU A 8 -6.82 -3.84 -74.02
CA LEU A 8 -6.96 -2.54 -73.43
C LEU A 8 -8.22 -1.81 -73.93
N VAL A 9 -8.92 -1.06 -73.05
CA VAL A 9 -9.67 0.13 -73.44
C VAL A 9 -9.39 1.24 -72.42
N THR A 10 -8.92 2.33 -72.97
CA THR A 10 -8.68 3.64 -72.36
C THR A 10 -10.01 4.41 -72.19
N GLY A 11 -10.11 5.09 -71.02
CA GLY A 11 -11.20 6.03 -70.77
C GLY A 11 -10.92 6.94 -69.61
N VAL A 12 -10.42 8.16 -69.93
CA VAL A 12 -10.14 9.26 -68.99
C VAL A 12 -11.46 9.87 -68.53
N GLY A 13 -11.69 9.95 -67.25
CA GLY A 13 -12.77 10.71 -66.64
C GLY A 13 -12.32 11.35 -65.32
N GLN A 14 -11.89 12.62 -65.40
CA GLN A 14 -11.57 13.41 -64.21
C GLN A 14 -12.83 13.86 -63.50
N HIS A 15 -13.18 13.30 -62.37
CA HIS A 15 -14.11 13.89 -61.42
C HIS A 15 -13.37 14.48 -60.26
N ARG A 16 -13.39 15.81 -60.19
CA ARG A 16 -12.90 16.61 -59.06
C ARG A 16 -13.87 16.44 -57.88
N TYR A 17 -13.49 15.65 -56.87
CA TYR A 17 -14.14 15.68 -55.57
C TYR A 17 -13.53 16.77 -54.71
N ARG A 18 -14.33 17.80 -54.41
CA ARG A 18 -14.03 18.80 -53.37
C ARG A 18 -14.18 18.08 -52.02
N ALA A 19 -13.03 17.83 -51.32
CA ALA A 19 -13.05 17.39 -49.96
C ALA A 19 -13.42 18.59 -49.03
N LEU A 20 -14.59 18.51 -48.42
CA LEU A 20 -14.94 19.37 -47.30
C LEU A 20 -14.13 18.86 -46.07
N ALA A 21 -13.14 19.62 -45.67
CA ALA A 21 -12.44 19.39 -44.41
C ALA A 21 -13.34 19.87 -43.26
N LEU A 22 -13.92 18.92 -42.53
CA LEU A 22 -14.58 19.18 -41.25
C LEU A 22 -13.52 19.39 -40.18
N VAL A 23 -13.28 20.63 -39.80
CA VAL A 23 -12.39 21.00 -38.67
C VAL A 23 -13.16 20.68 -37.39
N LEU A 24 -12.86 19.55 -36.77
CA LEU A 24 -13.28 19.26 -35.40
C LEU A 24 -12.42 20.10 -34.45
N LEU A 25 -12.98 21.19 -33.96
CA LEU A 25 -12.43 21.94 -32.81
C LEU A 25 -12.57 21.06 -31.58
N VAL A 26 -11.49 20.34 -31.21
CA VAL A 26 -11.36 19.71 -29.90
C VAL A 26 -11.12 20.85 -28.92
N ALA A 27 -12.15 21.16 -28.12
CA ALA A 27 -12.01 22.08 -27.01
C ALA A 27 -11.04 21.48 -25.97
N CYS A 28 -9.82 22.01 -25.90
CA CYS A 28 -8.90 21.76 -24.79
C CYS A 28 -9.51 22.37 -23.52
N GLY A 29 -10.06 21.54 -22.64
CA GLY A 29 -10.37 21.94 -21.28
C GLY A 29 -9.09 22.33 -20.53
N PRO A 30 -9.19 23.18 -19.49
CA PRO A 30 -8.01 23.63 -18.76
C PRO A 30 -7.26 22.42 -18.17
N ARG A 31 -6.00 22.26 -18.57
CA ARG A 31 -5.05 21.39 -17.89
C ARG A 31 -4.84 21.95 -16.50
N VAL A 32 -5.33 21.26 -15.48
CA VAL A 32 -4.91 21.49 -14.10
C VAL A 32 -3.46 20.98 -14.00
N GLU A 33 -2.50 21.87 -14.16
CA GLU A 33 -1.12 21.59 -13.78
C GLU A 33 -1.06 21.51 -12.25
N VAL A 34 -0.99 20.29 -11.72
CA VAL A 34 -0.63 20.06 -10.32
C VAL A 34 0.87 20.35 -10.21
N SER A 35 1.21 21.57 -9.89
CA SER A 35 2.57 21.98 -9.55
C SER A 35 2.97 21.26 -8.27
N LEU A 36 3.85 20.27 -8.38
CA LEU A 36 4.51 19.66 -7.22
C LEU A 36 5.49 20.68 -6.65
N PRO A 37 5.47 20.98 -5.35
CA PRO A 37 6.46 21.85 -4.74
C PRO A 37 7.87 21.24 -4.87
N PRO A 38 8.94 22.07 -4.98
CA PRO A 38 10.30 21.58 -5.10
C PRO A 38 10.71 20.72 -3.90
N ALA A 39 11.47 19.63 -4.18
CA ALA A 39 11.86 18.60 -3.22
C ALA A 39 12.81 19.06 -2.10
N ASP A 40 13.34 20.29 -2.16
CA ASP A 40 14.49 20.73 -1.35
C ASP A 40 14.17 21.71 -0.20
N ALA A 41 12.92 21.93 0.16
CA ALA A 41 12.61 22.70 1.35
C ALA A 41 12.72 21.79 2.60
N PRO A 42 13.50 22.18 3.65
CA PRO A 42 13.48 21.45 4.91
C PRO A 42 12.05 21.44 5.44
N ALA A 43 11.51 20.24 5.65
CA ALA A 43 10.19 20.07 6.20
C ALA A 43 10.24 20.49 7.69
N THR A 44 9.96 21.76 7.97
CA THR A 44 9.42 22.12 9.29
C THR A 44 8.09 21.39 9.38
N ALA A 45 8.11 20.19 9.98
CA ALA A 45 6.92 19.46 10.36
C ALA A 45 6.17 20.40 11.32
N VAL A 46 5.05 20.96 10.85
CA VAL A 46 4.10 21.60 11.75
C VAL A 46 3.67 20.49 12.70
N ALA A 47 4.06 20.62 13.98
CA ALA A 47 3.68 19.64 14.98
C ALA A 47 2.15 19.65 15.08
N ILE A 48 1.52 18.52 14.70
CA ILE A 48 0.09 18.33 14.89
C ILE A 48 -0.09 18.00 16.37
N ALA A 49 -0.80 18.86 17.10
CA ALA A 49 -1.03 18.67 18.54
C ALA A 49 -1.80 17.36 18.79
N GLY A 50 -1.34 16.56 19.75
CA GLY A 50 -1.98 15.28 20.10
C GLY A 50 -1.83 14.18 19.04
N ALA A 51 -0.87 14.32 18.13
CA ALA A 51 -0.67 13.38 17.03
C ALA A 51 -0.13 12.03 17.49
N ALA A 52 -0.65 10.96 16.92
CA ALA A 52 0.00 9.65 16.91
C ALA A 52 0.76 9.46 15.60
N VAL A 53 1.77 8.59 15.59
CA VAL A 53 2.55 8.25 14.41
C VAL A 53 2.41 6.77 14.09
N LEU A 54 2.06 6.46 12.84
CA LEU A 54 2.23 5.14 12.25
C LEU A 54 3.47 5.17 11.37
N ILE A 55 4.41 4.24 11.59
CA ILE A 55 5.59 4.09 10.74
C ILE A 55 5.82 2.62 10.43
N GLY A 56 6.16 2.30 9.18
CA GLY A 56 6.43 0.92 8.81
C GLY A 56 6.48 0.67 7.31
N THR A 57 6.53 -0.60 6.97
CA THR A 57 6.62 -1.14 5.60
C THR A 57 6.19 -2.61 5.61
N GLY A 58 6.13 -3.23 4.46
CA GLY A 58 6.03 -4.69 4.29
C GLY A 58 7.26 -5.27 3.61
N ASP A 59 7.23 -6.61 3.39
CA ASP A 59 8.22 -7.30 2.58
C ASP A 59 9.64 -7.12 3.14
N ILE A 60 9.85 -7.57 4.40
CA ILE A 60 10.89 -7.06 5.27
C ILE A 60 12.15 -7.93 5.23
N ALA A 61 12.25 -8.91 6.12
CA ALA A 61 13.54 -9.52 6.44
C ALA A 61 13.91 -10.65 5.49
N SER A 62 15.06 -10.54 4.86
CA SER A 62 15.64 -11.57 4.03
C SER A 62 17.10 -11.78 4.38
N CYS A 63 17.49 -12.99 4.77
CA CYS A 63 18.91 -13.31 5.07
C CYS A 63 19.87 -13.11 3.88
N THR A 64 19.37 -12.71 2.72
CA THR A 64 20.17 -12.44 1.51
C THR A 64 20.19 -10.96 1.11
N SER A 65 19.65 -10.09 1.97
CA SER A 65 19.59 -8.64 1.79
C SER A 65 20.04 -7.95 3.07
N THR A 66 20.45 -6.71 3.00
CA THR A 66 20.71 -5.80 4.12
C THR A 66 19.71 -4.64 4.17
N GLY A 67 18.66 -4.74 3.36
CA GLY A 67 17.63 -3.71 3.29
C GLY A 67 16.82 -3.62 4.57
N ASP A 68 16.57 -4.74 5.22
CA ASP A 68 15.81 -4.81 6.47
C ASP A 68 16.58 -4.24 7.67
N GLU A 69 17.91 -4.40 7.74
CA GLU A 69 18.72 -3.72 8.76
C GLU A 69 18.68 -2.20 8.58
N ALA A 70 18.78 -1.74 7.32
CA ALA A 70 18.75 -0.32 7.00
C ALA A 70 17.38 0.31 7.29
N THR A 71 16.28 -0.36 6.95
CA THR A 71 14.93 0.12 7.29
C THR A 71 14.65 0.05 8.78
N ALA A 72 15.14 -0.99 9.50
CA ALA A 72 15.04 -1.07 10.94
C ALA A 72 15.78 0.08 11.63
N GLN A 73 16.99 0.43 11.16
CA GLN A 73 17.74 1.55 11.68
C GLN A 73 17.01 2.88 11.47
N LEU A 74 16.41 3.09 10.28
CA LEU A 74 15.62 4.27 9.98
C LEU A 74 14.40 4.38 10.90
N VAL A 75 13.63 3.29 11.06
CA VAL A 75 12.47 3.24 11.97
C VAL A 75 12.88 3.53 13.40
N ASP A 76 13.93 2.88 13.93
CA ASP A 76 14.38 3.11 15.31
C ASP A 76 14.81 4.56 15.53
N SER A 77 15.47 5.18 14.55
CA SER A 77 15.88 6.59 14.62
C SER A 77 14.67 7.54 14.71
N VAL A 78 13.63 7.29 13.92
CA VAL A 78 12.38 8.06 13.97
C VAL A 78 11.67 7.85 15.30
N LEU A 79 11.54 6.60 15.76
CA LEU A 79 10.92 6.27 17.05
C LEU A 79 11.64 6.93 18.22
N LYS A 80 12.97 7.03 18.15
CA LYS A 80 13.78 7.73 19.17
C LYS A 80 13.43 9.22 19.22
N ALA A 81 13.36 9.87 18.08
CA ALA A 81 13.03 11.30 17.97
C ALA A 81 11.59 11.58 18.42
N ASP A 82 10.62 10.81 17.92
CA ASP A 82 9.20 10.98 18.24
C ASP A 82 8.94 10.69 19.73
N SER A 83 9.58 9.65 20.33
CA SER A 83 9.46 9.36 21.75
C SER A 83 10.05 10.47 22.64
N ALA A 84 11.17 11.09 22.23
CA ALA A 84 11.75 12.23 22.93
C ALA A 84 10.85 13.47 22.90
N ALA A 85 9.99 13.59 21.85
CA ALA A 85 8.99 14.63 21.71
C ALA A 85 7.64 14.29 22.39
N GLY A 86 7.53 13.13 23.05
CA GLY A 86 6.29 12.68 23.71
C GLY A 86 5.21 12.22 22.75
N VAL A 87 5.54 11.90 21.50
CA VAL A 87 4.58 11.46 20.48
C VAL A 87 4.23 9.98 20.69
N GLU A 88 2.94 9.64 20.57
CA GLU A 88 2.48 8.25 20.57
C GLU A 88 2.94 7.57 19.26
N ASN A 89 3.55 6.38 19.38
CA ASN A 89 4.10 5.68 18.24
C ASN A 89 3.49 4.29 18.05
N HIS A 90 3.29 3.88 16.81
CA HIS A 90 2.95 2.53 16.40
C HIS A 90 3.78 2.13 15.18
N VAL A 91 4.34 0.93 15.20
CA VAL A 91 5.06 0.36 14.05
C VAL A 91 4.18 -0.67 13.39
N PHE A 92 3.76 -0.41 12.16
CA PHE A 92 3.01 -1.40 11.39
C PHE A 92 3.94 -2.25 10.51
N THR A 93 3.54 -3.48 10.24
CA THR A 93 4.11 -4.27 9.14
C THR A 93 3.01 -4.73 8.20
N LEU A 94 3.33 -4.78 6.90
CA LEU A 94 2.36 -5.08 5.84
C LEU A 94 2.53 -6.51 5.31
N GLY A 95 2.84 -7.46 6.21
CA GLY A 95 3.06 -8.86 5.84
C GLY A 95 4.40 -9.12 5.18
N ASP A 96 4.65 -10.41 4.90
CA ASP A 96 5.94 -10.93 4.46
C ASP A 96 7.05 -10.37 5.36
N ASN A 97 6.84 -10.57 6.67
CA ASN A 97 7.76 -10.07 7.70
C ASN A 97 9.12 -10.73 7.57
N VAL A 98 9.13 -12.01 7.15
CA VAL A 98 10.38 -12.74 6.94
C VAL A 98 10.29 -13.74 5.79
N TYR A 99 11.35 -13.78 5.01
CA TYR A 99 11.58 -14.69 3.89
C TYR A 99 12.52 -15.85 4.26
N PRO A 100 12.48 -17.02 3.51
CA PRO A 100 11.63 -17.22 2.33
C PRO A 100 10.23 -17.77 2.64
N ARG A 101 9.95 -18.29 3.86
CA ARG A 101 8.73 -19.05 4.15
C ARG A 101 8.10 -18.74 5.50
N GLY A 102 8.55 -17.72 6.20
CA GLY A 102 8.02 -17.36 7.52
C GLY A 102 8.21 -18.46 8.59
N SER A 103 9.23 -19.31 8.46
CA SER A 103 9.52 -20.34 9.45
C SER A 103 10.10 -19.73 10.74
N ALA A 104 10.03 -20.47 11.86
CA ALA A 104 10.66 -20.03 13.11
C ALA A 104 12.16 -19.74 12.94
N ARG A 105 12.83 -20.56 12.11
CA ARG A 105 14.25 -20.36 11.78
C ARG A 105 14.48 -19.06 10.98
N ASP A 106 13.57 -18.72 10.05
CA ASP A 106 13.68 -17.48 9.29
C ASP A 106 13.51 -16.28 10.21
N PHE A 107 12.54 -16.30 11.13
CA PHE A 107 12.37 -15.27 12.16
C PHE A 107 13.62 -15.10 13.02
N GLU A 108 14.17 -16.20 13.53
CA GLU A 108 15.36 -16.17 14.37
C GLU A 108 16.59 -15.62 13.64
N ARG A 109 16.80 -16.03 12.39
CA ARG A 109 18.04 -15.71 11.67
C ARG A 109 18.01 -14.42 10.88
N CYS A 110 16.83 -14.01 10.38
CA CYS A 110 16.71 -12.88 9.47
C CYS A 110 15.97 -11.70 10.10
N PHE A 111 14.83 -11.93 10.74
CA PHE A 111 14.02 -10.84 11.32
C PHE A 111 14.58 -10.37 12.68
N THR A 112 14.96 -11.32 13.56
CA THR A 112 15.46 -11.00 14.91
C THR A 112 16.70 -10.09 14.90
N PRO A 113 17.71 -10.26 14.02
CA PRO A 113 18.86 -9.37 13.99
C PRO A 113 18.57 -7.95 13.51
N SER A 114 17.46 -7.74 12.79
CA SER A 114 17.08 -6.45 12.22
C SER A 114 15.88 -5.82 12.93
N TRP A 115 14.68 -6.08 12.50
CA TRP A 115 13.44 -5.53 13.05
C TRP A 115 13.09 -6.11 14.44
N GLY A 116 13.50 -7.33 14.72
CA GLY A 116 13.30 -8.01 15.99
C GLY A 116 14.36 -7.73 17.06
N ASP A 117 15.39 -6.95 16.74
CA ASP A 117 16.49 -6.65 17.67
C ASP A 117 15.97 -6.00 18.96
N PRO A 118 16.17 -6.65 20.13
CA PRO A 118 15.66 -6.16 21.41
C PRO A 118 16.27 -4.83 21.86
N THR A 119 17.38 -4.41 21.29
CA THR A 119 17.99 -3.11 21.57
C THR A 119 17.30 -1.97 20.85
N ARG A 120 16.50 -2.28 19.81
CA ARG A 120 15.70 -1.33 19.05
C ARG A 120 14.30 -1.16 19.67
N ARG A 121 13.66 -0.03 19.38
CA ARG A 121 12.33 0.30 19.91
C ARG A 121 11.19 -0.37 19.15
N ILE A 122 11.47 -0.96 17.99
CA ILE A 122 10.47 -1.49 17.05
C ILE A 122 9.51 -2.46 17.75
N MET A 123 10.06 -3.49 18.42
CA MET A 123 9.25 -4.54 19.05
C MET A 123 8.35 -4.03 20.18
N LYS A 124 8.66 -2.87 20.76
CA LYS A 124 7.80 -2.24 21.77
C LYS A 124 6.47 -1.75 21.17
N TRP A 125 6.51 -1.26 19.94
CA TRP A 125 5.41 -0.57 19.29
C TRP A 125 4.80 -1.35 18.13
N ILE A 126 5.32 -2.55 17.81
CA ILE A 126 4.94 -3.30 16.62
C ILE A 126 3.50 -3.79 16.69
N ARG A 127 2.80 -3.65 15.52
CA ARG A 127 1.44 -4.11 15.24
C ARG A 127 1.48 -4.81 13.87
N PRO A 128 1.83 -6.08 13.81
CA PRO A 128 2.10 -6.77 12.56
C PRO A 128 0.84 -7.25 11.86
N SER A 129 0.87 -7.31 10.52
CA SER A 129 -0.03 -8.15 9.74
C SER A 129 0.72 -9.32 9.10
N PRO A 130 0.07 -10.47 8.82
CA PRO A 130 0.72 -11.57 8.12
C PRO A 130 0.63 -11.39 6.61
N GLY A 131 1.63 -11.94 5.89
CA GLY A 131 1.66 -12.06 4.43
C GLY A 131 1.56 -13.51 3.97
N ASN A 132 1.76 -13.74 2.67
CA ASN A 132 1.68 -15.09 2.11
C ASN A 132 2.89 -15.95 2.50
N HIS A 133 4.07 -15.38 2.67
CA HIS A 133 5.26 -16.12 3.09
C HIS A 133 5.13 -16.66 4.52
N GLU A 134 4.45 -15.96 5.43
CA GLU A 134 4.14 -16.53 6.74
C GLU A 134 3.20 -17.74 6.64
N HIS A 135 2.23 -17.72 5.71
CA HIS A 135 1.28 -18.81 5.53
C HIS A 135 1.86 -20.03 4.79
N ASP A 136 3.07 -19.93 4.22
CA ASP A 136 3.78 -21.07 3.64
C ASP A 136 4.28 -22.06 4.68
N THR A 137 4.36 -21.69 5.96
CA THR A 137 4.75 -22.57 7.06
C THR A 137 3.63 -22.66 8.10
N ASP A 138 3.02 -23.86 8.20
CA ASP A 138 2.02 -24.22 9.21
C ASP A 138 0.91 -23.15 9.41
N TRP A 139 0.41 -22.58 8.33
CA TRP A 139 -0.62 -21.54 8.37
C TRP A 139 -0.26 -20.38 9.28
N ALA A 140 0.98 -19.89 9.17
CA ALA A 140 1.54 -18.79 9.93
C ALA A 140 1.72 -19.07 11.43
N ALA A 141 1.73 -20.33 11.88
CA ALA A 141 1.94 -20.64 13.29
C ALA A 141 3.26 -20.09 13.86
N PRO A 142 4.40 -20.08 13.13
CA PRO A 142 5.62 -19.41 13.61
C PRO A 142 5.44 -17.89 13.80
N TYR A 143 4.72 -17.22 12.91
CA TYR A 143 4.40 -15.79 13.01
C TYR A 143 3.63 -15.48 14.31
N TYR A 144 2.56 -16.24 14.58
CA TYR A 144 1.78 -16.06 15.81
C TYR A 144 2.60 -16.35 17.08
N ARG A 145 3.49 -17.35 17.05
CA ARG A 145 4.39 -17.63 18.18
C ARG A 145 5.39 -16.48 18.38
N TYR A 146 5.93 -15.93 17.31
CA TYR A 146 6.95 -14.89 17.37
C TYR A 146 6.39 -13.57 17.92
N PHE A 147 5.27 -13.11 17.38
CA PHE A 147 4.67 -11.82 17.78
C PHE A 147 3.74 -11.92 18.99
N GLY A 148 3.27 -13.12 19.33
CA GLY A 148 2.35 -13.36 20.44
C GLY A 148 1.06 -12.55 20.31
N ALA A 149 0.58 -11.97 21.39
CA ALA A 149 -0.66 -11.20 21.40
C ALA A 149 -0.69 -10.00 20.44
N ARG A 150 0.48 -9.53 19.97
CA ARG A 150 0.57 -8.43 18.99
C ARG A 150 0.04 -8.82 17.61
N ALA A 151 0.03 -10.11 17.29
CA ALA A 151 -0.45 -10.65 16.01
C ALA A 151 -1.97 -10.88 15.95
N GLY A 152 -2.69 -10.52 17.02
CA GLY A 152 -4.09 -10.87 17.19
C GLY A 152 -4.29 -12.35 17.53
N GLU A 153 -5.51 -12.86 17.32
CA GLU A 153 -5.86 -14.26 17.60
C GLU A 153 -5.18 -15.20 16.60
N PRO A 154 -4.48 -16.26 17.08
CA PRO A 154 -3.89 -17.25 16.19
C PRO A 154 -4.89 -17.84 15.19
N GLY A 155 -4.46 -17.94 13.93
CA GLY A 155 -5.30 -18.39 12.82
C GLY A 155 -6.19 -17.31 12.20
N LYS A 156 -6.48 -16.23 12.92
CA LYS A 156 -7.22 -15.07 12.40
C LYS A 156 -6.27 -13.99 11.86
N GLY A 157 -5.41 -13.43 12.70
CA GLY A 157 -4.44 -12.41 12.33
C GLY A 157 -5.07 -11.07 11.91
N TYR A 158 -6.35 -10.85 12.27
CA TYR A 158 -7.02 -9.58 12.14
C TYR A 158 -7.46 -9.07 13.51
N TYR A 159 -7.32 -7.76 13.72
CA TYR A 159 -7.61 -7.07 14.96
C TYR A 159 -7.68 -5.55 14.72
N SER A 160 -8.10 -4.79 15.74
CA SER A 160 -8.07 -3.34 15.68
C SER A 160 -7.49 -2.72 16.95
N TYR A 161 -7.10 -1.45 16.86
CA TYR A 161 -6.60 -0.66 17.99
C TYR A 161 -6.78 0.82 17.73
N LYS A 162 -6.57 1.64 18.75
CA LYS A 162 -6.54 3.10 18.63
C LYS A 162 -5.11 3.61 18.50
N ALA A 163 -4.91 4.63 17.66
CA ALA A 163 -3.72 5.44 17.56
C ALA A 163 -4.14 6.92 17.62
N GLY A 164 -3.95 7.55 18.78
CA GLY A 164 -4.56 8.85 19.05
C GLY A 164 -6.08 8.78 18.94
N GLU A 165 -6.66 9.63 18.08
CA GLU A 165 -8.10 9.65 17.78
C GLU A 165 -8.51 8.73 16.62
N TRP A 166 -7.54 8.05 15.98
CA TRP A 166 -7.79 7.19 14.83
C TRP A 166 -8.14 5.76 15.24
N HIS A 167 -9.08 5.17 14.52
CA HIS A 167 -9.31 3.73 14.52
C HIS A 167 -8.38 3.07 13.52
N VAL A 168 -7.63 2.06 13.93
CA VAL A 168 -6.67 1.33 13.11
C VAL A 168 -7.08 -0.12 13.01
N VAL A 169 -7.34 -0.59 11.79
CA VAL A 169 -7.79 -1.96 11.49
C VAL A 169 -6.67 -2.73 10.81
N VAL A 170 -6.33 -3.88 11.35
CA VAL A 170 -5.37 -4.82 10.78
C VAL A 170 -6.11 -6.03 10.22
N LEU A 171 -5.82 -6.39 8.97
CA LEU A 171 -6.47 -7.52 8.30
C LEU A 171 -5.46 -8.58 7.85
N ASN A 172 -5.95 -9.81 7.74
CA ASN A 172 -5.23 -10.91 7.13
C ASN A 172 -5.72 -11.11 5.69
N SER A 173 -5.05 -10.50 4.74
CA SER A 173 -5.44 -10.59 3.33
C SER A 173 -5.31 -12.00 2.75
N VAL A 174 -4.49 -12.89 3.34
CA VAL A 174 -4.39 -14.27 2.87
C VAL A 174 -5.73 -14.99 3.05
N LEU A 175 -6.49 -14.70 4.10
CA LEU A 175 -7.85 -15.23 4.27
C LEU A 175 -8.79 -14.81 3.13
N ALA A 176 -8.62 -13.60 2.60
CA ALA A 176 -9.44 -13.10 1.50
C ALA A 176 -9.03 -13.69 0.13
N VAL A 177 -7.72 -13.86 -0.11
CA VAL A 177 -7.21 -14.13 -1.46
C VAL A 177 -6.85 -15.58 -1.73
N SER A 178 -6.46 -16.35 -0.71
CA SER A 178 -6.01 -17.74 -0.90
C SER A 178 -7.17 -18.67 -1.27
N PRO A 179 -7.03 -19.48 -2.33
CA PRO A 179 -8.02 -20.49 -2.67
C PRO A 179 -8.09 -21.65 -1.66
N ARG A 180 -7.07 -21.79 -0.81
CA ARG A 180 -7.01 -22.83 0.24
C ARG A 180 -7.85 -22.48 1.47
N VAL A 181 -8.25 -21.22 1.63
CA VAL A 181 -9.04 -20.75 2.78
C VAL A 181 -10.51 -21.06 2.55
N PRO A 182 -11.19 -21.72 3.51
CA PRO A 182 -12.63 -21.95 3.46
C PRO A 182 -13.41 -20.63 3.31
N ALA A 183 -14.50 -20.68 2.55
CA ALA A 183 -15.37 -19.52 2.38
C ALA A 183 -15.95 -19.00 3.70
N ALA A 184 -16.10 -19.87 4.70
CA ALA A 184 -16.57 -19.52 6.04
C ALA A 184 -15.59 -18.58 6.76
N ASP A 185 -14.28 -18.89 6.72
CA ASP A 185 -13.26 -18.09 7.40
C ASP A 185 -13.10 -16.71 6.74
N ARG A 186 -13.21 -16.65 5.40
CA ARG A 186 -13.27 -15.41 4.64
C ARG A 186 -14.43 -14.54 5.08
N ARG A 187 -15.65 -15.12 5.13
CA ARG A 187 -16.84 -14.40 5.60
C ARG A 187 -16.70 -13.98 7.07
N ALA A 188 -16.10 -14.82 7.91
CA ALA A 188 -15.90 -14.49 9.32
C ALA A 188 -15.07 -13.20 9.51
N GLN A 189 -14.01 -13.00 8.70
CA GLN A 189 -13.24 -11.75 8.71
C GLN A 189 -14.05 -10.57 8.19
N GLU A 190 -14.82 -10.74 7.10
CA GLU A 190 -15.66 -9.67 6.55
C GLU A 190 -16.75 -9.25 7.55
N ASP A 191 -17.39 -10.21 8.22
CA ASP A 191 -18.44 -9.94 9.22
C ASP A 191 -17.84 -9.31 10.49
N TRP A 192 -16.65 -9.73 10.89
CA TRP A 192 -15.92 -9.07 11.97
C TRP A 192 -15.60 -7.62 11.59
N LEU A 193 -15.09 -7.38 10.38
CA LEU A 193 -14.74 -6.04 9.91
C LEU A 193 -15.95 -5.09 9.94
N ARG A 194 -17.11 -5.55 9.47
CA ARG A 194 -18.35 -4.73 9.52
C ARG A 194 -18.75 -4.39 10.95
N ARG A 195 -18.67 -5.36 11.88
CA ARG A 195 -18.99 -5.13 13.30
C ARG A 195 -17.98 -4.20 13.93
N ASP A 196 -16.69 -4.42 13.74
CA ASP A 196 -15.62 -3.63 14.32
C ASP A 196 -15.72 -2.14 13.91
N LEU A 197 -15.97 -1.87 12.62
CA LEU A 197 -16.18 -0.52 12.11
C LEU A 197 -17.44 0.13 12.68
N ALA A 198 -18.51 -0.63 12.90
CA ALA A 198 -19.77 -0.13 13.49
C ALA A 198 -19.65 0.12 15.00
N GLU A 199 -18.88 -0.70 15.72
CA GLU A 199 -18.68 -0.60 17.18
C GLU A 199 -17.67 0.48 17.57
N HIS A 200 -16.80 0.89 16.63
CA HIS A 200 -15.76 1.91 16.85
C HIS A 200 -15.92 3.12 15.91
N PRO A 201 -17.05 3.86 16.01
CA PRO A 201 -17.27 5.02 15.16
C PRO A 201 -16.24 6.10 15.49
N THR A 202 -15.40 6.43 14.52
CA THR A 202 -14.41 7.50 14.60
C THR A 202 -14.46 8.34 13.33
N ARG A 203 -14.01 9.61 13.43
CA ARG A 203 -13.92 10.47 12.26
C ARG A 203 -12.91 9.96 11.24
N CYS A 204 -11.84 9.31 11.72
CA CYS A 204 -10.72 8.90 10.88
C CYS A 204 -10.40 7.43 11.10
N THR A 205 -10.29 6.69 10.01
CA THR A 205 -9.95 5.26 10.06
C THR A 205 -8.87 4.92 9.03
N VAL A 206 -7.90 4.12 9.44
CA VAL A 206 -6.92 3.49 8.57
C VAL A 206 -6.98 1.98 8.68
N ALA A 207 -6.91 1.28 7.56
CA ALA A 207 -6.79 -0.18 7.54
C ALA A 207 -5.48 -0.59 6.86
N TYR A 208 -4.89 -1.74 7.26
CA TYR A 208 -3.74 -2.27 6.57
C TYR A 208 -3.65 -3.79 6.56
N TRP A 209 -2.98 -4.30 5.52
CA TRP A 209 -2.79 -5.72 5.25
C TRP A 209 -1.70 -5.96 4.19
N HIS A 210 -1.50 -7.19 3.71
CA HIS A 210 -0.43 -7.52 2.78
C HIS A 210 -0.80 -7.31 1.29
N HIS A 211 -1.77 -8.03 0.74
CA HIS A 211 -2.05 -8.02 -0.71
C HIS A 211 -2.79 -6.76 -1.16
N PRO A 212 -2.23 -5.91 -2.04
CA PRO A 212 -2.85 -4.65 -2.42
C PRO A 212 -4.10 -4.85 -3.30
N ARG A 213 -5.11 -3.97 -3.13
CA ARG A 213 -6.24 -3.93 -4.09
C ARG A 213 -5.81 -3.37 -5.44
N PHE A 214 -4.93 -2.37 -5.44
CA PHE A 214 -4.40 -1.71 -6.63
C PHE A 214 -2.88 -1.70 -6.59
N SER A 215 -2.25 -2.00 -7.75
CA SER A 215 -0.79 -1.96 -7.90
C SER A 215 -0.39 -1.84 -9.36
N SER A 216 0.66 -1.07 -9.62
CA SER A 216 1.38 -1.06 -10.91
C SER A 216 2.59 -2.01 -10.92
N GLY A 217 2.81 -2.77 -9.87
CA GLY A 217 3.95 -3.68 -9.73
C GLY A 217 3.81 -4.98 -10.51
N THR A 218 4.78 -5.85 -10.33
CA THR A 218 4.88 -7.10 -11.09
C THR A 218 3.82 -8.13 -10.73
N HIS A 219 3.31 -8.11 -9.49
CA HIS A 219 2.18 -8.96 -9.06
C HIS A 219 0.83 -8.36 -9.46
N GLY A 220 0.76 -7.01 -9.49
CA GLY A 220 -0.45 -6.27 -9.83
C GLY A 220 -1.48 -6.22 -8.70
N GLY A 221 -2.55 -5.49 -8.94
CA GLY A 221 -3.65 -5.37 -7.99
C GLY A 221 -4.46 -6.67 -7.85
N VAL A 222 -4.86 -7.01 -6.64
CA VAL A 222 -5.55 -8.26 -6.31
C VAL A 222 -7.06 -8.05 -6.25
N ILE A 223 -7.77 -8.52 -7.29
CA ILE A 223 -9.22 -8.36 -7.41
C ILE A 223 -10.00 -8.98 -6.25
N ARG A 224 -9.49 -10.06 -5.66
CA ARG A 224 -10.13 -10.73 -4.51
C ARG A 224 -10.18 -9.88 -3.24
N MET A 225 -9.44 -8.76 -3.18
CA MET A 225 -9.55 -7.76 -2.10
C MET A 225 -10.72 -6.78 -2.30
N GLU A 226 -11.44 -6.86 -3.41
CA GLU A 226 -12.58 -5.97 -3.70
C GLU A 226 -13.70 -6.02 -2.65
N PRO A 227 -14.14 -7.18 -2.12
CA PRO A 227 -15.15 -7.22 -1.07
C PRO A 227 -14.72 -6.49 0.22
N ILE A 228 -13.48 -6.66 0.64
CA ILE A 228 -12.90 -5.93 1.78
C ILE A 228 -12.86 -4.42 1.48
N TRP A 229 -12.39 -4.05 0.28
CA TRP A 229 -12.34 -2.64 -0.12
C TRP A 229 -13.72 -1.98 -0.09
N ARG A 230 -14.74 -2.68 -0.55
CA ARG A 230 -16.14 -2.21 -0.55
C ARG A 230 -16.63 -1.95 0.86
N ILE A 231 -16.38 -2.87 1.81
CA ILE A 231 -16.75 -2.70 3.22
C ILE A 231 -16.11 -1.43 3.79
N LEU A 232 -14.81 -1.24 3.52
CA LEU A 232 -14.06 -0.07 4.01
C LEU A 232 -14.57 1.24 3.37
N HIS A 233 -14.79 1.26 2.07
CA HIS A 233 -15.32 2.41 1.35
C HIS A 233 -16.74 2.80 1.83
N ASP A 234 -17.62 1.81 2.00
CA ASP A 234 -19.00 2.04 2.44
C ASP A 234 -19.04 2.54 3.89
N ALA A 235 -18.06 2.15 4.72
CA ALA A 235 -17.90 2.62 6.09
C ALA A 235 -17.15 3.96 6.22
N GLY A 236 -16.67 4.54 5.10
CA GLY A 236 -15.96 5.82 5.12
C GLY A 236 -14.54 5.75 5.66
N VAL A 237 -13.82 4.64 5.41
CA VAL A 237 -12.40 4.51 5.77
C VAL A 237 -11.54 5.41 4.87
N ASP A 238 -10.61 6.14 5.46
CA ASP A 238 -9.80 7.15 4.77
C ASP A 238 -8.56 6.57 4.07
N LEU A 239 -7.83 5.70 4.77
CA LEU A 239 -6.53 5.22 4.35
C LEU A 239 -6.46 3.70 4.34
N VAL A 240 -5.70 3.18 3.37
CA VAL A 240 -5.30 1.77 3.29
C VAL A 240 -3.80 1.69 3.03
N PHE A 241 -3.09 0.81 3.80
CA PHE A 241 -1.70 0.47 3.52
C PHE A 241 -1.61 -1.00 3.10
N ALA A 242 -0.78 -1.29 2.10
CA ALA A 242 -0.54 -2.65 1.62
C ALA A 242 0.92 -2.86 1.21
N GLY A 243 1.39 -4.12 1.18
CA GLY A 243 2.71 -4.55 0.74
C GLY A 243 2.66 -5.39 -0.53
N HIS A 244 3.38 -6.55 -0.53
CA HIS A 244 3.37 -7.60 -1.54
C HIS A 244 4.10 -7.27 -2.85
N ASP A 245 3.85 -6.12 -3.46
CA ASP A 245 4.65 -5.62 -4.57
C ASP A 245 5.79 -4.74 -4.03
N HIS A 246 7.04 -5.10 -4.39
CA HIS A 246 8.24 -4.58 -3.73
C HIS A 246 8.67 -3.22 -4.31
N HIS A 247 7.77 -2.22 -4.17
CA HIS A 247 8.00 -0.82 -4.52
C HIS A 247 7.12 0.07 -3.62
N TYR A 248 7.26 1.39 -3.76
CA TYR A 248 6.32 2.34 -3.17
C TYR A 248 5.38 2.88 -4.25
N GLU A 249 4.09 2.93 -3.93
CA GLU A 249 3.10 3.56 -4.81
C GLU A 249 1.95 4.16 -3.99
N ARG A 250 1.59 5.41 -4.29
CA ARG A 250 0.41 6.04 -3.71
C ARG A 250 -0.65 6.27 -4.77
N PHE A 251 -1.88 5.94 -4.42
CA PHE A 251 -3.06 6.14 -5.25
C PHE A 251 -3.86 7.35 -4.77
N LEU A 252 -4.56 8.00 -5.70
CA LEU A 252 -5.57 9.00 -5.36
C LEU A 252 -6.77 8.33 -4.69
N PRO A 253 -7.60 9.07 -3.92
CA PRO A 253 -8.80 8.54 -3.29
C PRO A 253 -9.73 7.90 -4.33
N GLN A 254 -10.14 6.65 -4.09
CA GLN A 254 -10.89 5.89 -5.10
C GLN A 254 -11.83 4.86 -4.47
N GLY A 255 -12.88 4.57 -5.24
CA GLY A 255 -13.83 3.52 -4.93
C GLY A 255 -13.33 2.10 -5.30
N PRO A 256 -14.13 1.05 -5.03
CA PRO A 256 -13.74 -0.35 -5.21
C PRO A 256 -13.42 -0.74 -6.66
N ASN A 257 -13.93 0.00 -7.64
CA ASN A 257 -13.72 -0.23 -9.08
C ASN A 257 -12.67 0.72 -9.71
N ALA A 258 -11.76 1.27 -8.90
CA ALA A 258 -10.81 2.31 -9.34
C ALA A 258 -11.49 3.55 -9.93
N THR A 259 -12.70 3.87 -9.52
CA THR A 259 -13.34 5.15 -9.83
C THR A 259 -12.75 6.20 -8.91
N LEU A 260 -12.22 7.29 -9.49
CA LEU A 260 -11.75 8.42 -8.70
C LEU A 260 -12.92 8.99 -7.88
N ASP A 261 -12.73 9.09 -6.58
CA ASP A 261 -13.72 9.61 -5.64
C ASP A 261 -13.02 10.50 -4.62
N THR A 262 -13.00 11.79 -4.88
CA THR A 262 -12.31 12.78 -4.03
C THR A 262 -13.08 13.14 -2.76
N LEU A 263 -14.32 12.68 -2.63
CA LEU A 263 -15.19 13.00 -1.48
C LEU A 263 -15.22 11.87 -0.45
N ARG A 264 -15.26 10.60 -0.91
CA ARG A 264 -15.44 9.43 -0.06
C ARG A 264 -14.48 8.29 -0.38
N GLY A 265 -13.58 8.50 -1.35
CA GLY A 265 -12.66 7.47 -1.82
C GLY A 265 -11.56 7.18 -0.80
N VAL A 266 -11.10 5.94 -0.80
CA VAL A 266 -10.02 5.47 0.05
C VAL A 266 -8.66 5.71 -0.63
N THR A 267 -7.74 6.36 0.07
CA THR A 267 -6.35 6.57 -0.39
C THR A 267 -5.53 5.33 -0.06
N GLN A 268 -4.93 4.67 -1.07
CA GLN A 268 -4.04 3.53 -0.85
C GLN A 268 -2.57 3.94 -0.93
N PHE A 269 -1.79 3.45 0.04
CA PHE A 269 -0.33 3.44 0.01
C PHE A 269 0.15 1.99 -0.09
N LEU A 270 0.91 1.68 -1.13
CA LEU A 270 1.60 0.42 -1.29
C LEU A 270 3.06 0.62 -0.88
N VAL A 271 3.55 -0.17 0.07
CA VAL A 271 4.86 0.01 0.70
C VAL A 271 5.49 -1.35 0.96
N GLY A 272 5.98 -2.00 -0.10
CA GLY A 272 6.67 -3.30 -0.05
C GLY A 272 8.19 -3.14 -0.11
N THR A 273 8.74 -2.19 0.66
CA THR A 273 10.12 -1.73 0.51
C THR A 273 10.99 -2.02 1.72
N GLY A 274 10.59 -3.00 2.56
CA GLY A 274 11.22 -3.27 3.87
C GLY A 274 12.60 -3.90 3.83
N GLY A 275 12.92 -4.67 2.78
CA GLY A 275 14.21 -5.36 2.69
C GLY A 275 14.20 -6.56 1.74
N GLY A 276 13.03 -7.05 1.35
CA GLY A 276 12.87 -8.04 0.28
C GLY A 276 13.38 -7.52 -1.07
N THR A 277 13.64 -8.42 -2.02
CA THR A 277 14.15 -8.06 -3.36
C THR A 277 13.25 -7.04 -4.05
N LEU A 278 13.76 -5.82 -4.25
CA LEU A 278 13.01 -4.75 -4.92
C LEU A 278 12.63 -5.15 -6.36
N ARG A 279 11.45 -4.71 -6.81
CA ARG A 279 10.88 -5.06 -8.11
C ARG A 279 10.49 -3.80 -8.89
N GLY A 280 10.42 -3.95 -10.22
CA GLY A 280 10.05 -2.86 -11.12
C GLY A 280 8.53 -2.69 -11.25
N LEU A 281 8.16 -1.60 -11.90
CA LEU A 281 6.79 -1.27 -12.26
C LEU A 281 6.48 -1.71 -13.69
N ARG A 282 5.23 -2.10 -13.95
CA ARG A 282 4.70 -2.42 -15.29
C ARG A 282 3.97 -1.20 -15.88
N ARG A 283 4.03 -1.07 -17.19
CA ARG A 283 3.22 -0.08 -17.94
C ARG A 283 2.13 -0.78 -18.75
N PRO A 284 0.94 -0.17 -18.91
CA PRO A 284 0.52 1.10 -18.32
C PRO A 284 0.37 0.99 -16.80
N TYR A 285 0.58 2.12 -16.09
CA TYR A 285 0.36 2.15 -14.65
C TYR A 285 -1.12 1.97 -14.31
N ALA A 286 -1.39 1.46 -13.11
CA ALA A 286 -2.75 1.32 -12.61
C ALA A 286 -3.45 2.70 -12.55
N ARG A 287 -4.77 2.70 -12.75
CA ARG A 287 -5.57 3.93 -12.69
C ARG A 287 -5.41 4.60 -11.33
N ASN A 288 -5.42 5.93 -11.32
CA ASN A 288 -5.29 6.77 -10.13
C ASN A 288 -3.94 6.65 -9.39
N SER A 289 -2.94 5.99 -9.97
CA SER A 289 -1.58 5.96 -9.44
C SER A 289 -0.96 7.36 -9.51
N ALA A 290 -0.63 7.96 -8.37
CA ALA A 290 -0.21 9.35 -8.23
C ALA A 290 1.29 9.52 -7.96
N ALA A 291 1.87 8.70 -7.10
CA ALA A 291 3.31 8.70 -6.81
C ALA A 291 3.88 7.29 -6.90
N ARG A 292 5.10 7.14 -7.36
CA ARG A 292 5.78 5.85 -7.55
C ARG A 292 7.27 6.01 -7.30
N VAL A 293 7.82 5.11 -6.46
CA VAL A 293 9.26 5.00 -6.21
C VAL A 293 9.65 3.52 -6.34
N GLN A 294 10.66 3.25 -7.14
CA GLN A 294 11.20 1.90 -7.33
C GLN A 294 12.71 1.90 -7.08
N GLY A 295 13.27 0.75 -6.70
CA GLY A 295 14.71 0.61 -6.51
C GLY A 295 15.23 1.19 -5.19
N HIS A 296 14.36 1.54 -4.25
CA HIS A 296 14.74 2.09 -2.95
C HIS A 296 14.05 1.34 -1.81
N PHE A 297 14.84 0.88 -0.84
CA PHE A 297 14.32 0.46 0.46
C PHE A 297 13.87 1.70 1.25
N GLY A 298 12.79 1.56 2.01
CA GLY A 298 12.25 2.69 2.74
C GLY A 298 11.00 2.35 3.53
N VAL A 299 10.45 3.36 4.19
CA VAL A 299 9.28 3.25 5.07
C VAL A 299 8.31 4.39 4.83
N LEU A 300 7.04 4.12 5.09
CA LEU A 300 6.00 5.15 5.16
C LEU A 300 5.86 5.60 6.62
N LYS A 301 5.94 6.91 6.85
CA LYS A 301 5.57 7.58 8.09
C LYS A 301 4.26 8.33 7.87
N VAL A 302 3.27 8.11 8.73
CA VAL A 302 2.00 8.85 8.73
C VAL A 302 1.78 9.44 10.10
N THR A 303 1.66 10.76 10.17
CA THR A 303 1.31 11.49 11.39
C THR A 303 -0.20 11.72 11.38
N LEU A 304 -0.88 11.23 12.40
CA LEU A 304 -2.33 11.20 12.55
C LEU A 304 -2.75 12.33 13.50
N GLY A 305 -3.50 13.30 12.98
CA GLY A 305 -4.07 14.40 13.77
C GLY A 305 -5.59 14.28 13.91
N SER A 306 -6.19 15.24 14.60
CA SER A 306 -7.64 15.31 14.73
C SER A 306 -8.30 15.68 13.40
N GLY A 307 -8.81 14.66 12.67
CA GLY A 307 -9.48 14.83 11.39
C GLY A 307 -8.56 15.10 10.19
N GLU A 308 -7.25 14.92 10.34
CA GLU A 308 -6.27 15.10 9.26
C GLU A 308 -5.05 14.19 9.44
N TYR A 309 -4.29 14.01 8.37
CA TYR A 309 -3.03 13.27 8.41
C TYR A 309 -1.97 13.93 7.53
N GLN A 310 -0.70 13.66 7.86
CA GLN A 310 0.45 13.93 7.00
C GLN A 310 1.17 12.62 6.71
N HIS A 311 1.67 12.47 5.49
CA HIS A 311 2.45 11.29 5.11
C HIS A 311 3.80 11.69 4.50
N ALA A 312 4.78 10.81 4.67
CA ALA A 312 6.08 10.88 4.02
C ALA A 312 6.59 9.47 3.75
N PHE A 313 7.02 9.19 2.51
CA PHE A 313 7.83 8.02 2.20
C PHE A 313 9.30 8.41 2.24
N LEU A 314 10.05 7.77 3.14
CA LEU A 314 11.47 8.00 3.36
C LEU A 314 12.26 6.77 2.91
N ASP A 315 13.33 6.96 2.11
CA ASP A 315 14.28 5.89 1.87
C ASP A 315 15.27 5.74 3.04
N VAL A 316 16.07 4.69 2.99
CA VAL A 316 17.06 4.37 4.05
C VAL A 316 18.15 5.42 4.21
N THR A 317 18.29 6.39 3.30
CA THR A 317 19.19 7.53 3.44
C THR A 317 18.53 8.72 4.15
N GLY A 318 17.23 8.62 4.45
CA GLY A 318 16.41 9.69 5.02
C GLY A 318 15.85 10.67 3.99
N ARG A 319 16.05 10.41 2.69
CA ARG A 319 15.47 11.23 1.63
C ARG A 319 13.96 11.01 1.55
N VAL A 320 13.19 12.09 1.50
CA VAL A 320 11.76 12.08 1.30
C VAL A 320 11.47 12.08 -0.20
N TRP A 321 10.81 11.02 -0.69
CA TRP A 321 10.44 10.84 -2.09
C TRP A 321 9.00 11.23 -2.41
N ASP A 322 8.10 11.02 -1.48
CA ASP A 322 6.70 11.45 -1.57
C ASP A 322 6.26 11.98 -0.22
N ARG A 323 5.50 13.07 -0.22
CA ARG A 323 4.92 13.67 0.98
C ARG A 323 3.63 14.40 0.66
N GLY A 324 2.78 14.48 1.63
CA GLY A 324 1.53 15.22 1.50
C GLY A 324 0.73 15.24 2.79
N ARG A 325 -0.48 15.76 2.67
CA ARG A 325 -1.46 15.80 3.74
C ARG A 325 -2.85 15.54 3.17
N GLY A 326 -3.74 15.05 4.01
CA GLY A 326 -5.15 14.87 3.71
C GLY A 326 -6.01 15.13 4.93
N ARG A 327 -7.30 15.19 4.70
CA ARG A 327 -8.32 15.27 5.75
C ARG A 327 -9.19 14.03 5.68
N CYS A 328 -9.68 13.61 6.84
CA CYS A 328 -10.69 12.57 6.93
C CYS A 328 -12.04 13.11 6.43
N HIS A 329 -12.83 12.24 5.87
CA HIS A 329 -14.17 12.57 5.34
C HIS A 329 -15.32 12.15 6.27
#